data_db807b9900e40a14d3ce33881cf9e955
#
_entry.id   db807b9900e40a14d3ce33881cf9e955
#
_cell.length_a   1.000
_cell.length_b   1.000
_cell.length_c   1.000
_cell.angle_alpha   90.00
_cell.angle_beta   90.00
_cell.angle_gamma   90.00
#
_symmetry.space_group_name_H-M   'P 1'
#
loop_
_entity.id
_entity.type
_entity.pdbx_description
1 polymer ?
#
loop_
_entity_poly.entity_id
_entity_poly.type
_entity_poly.pdbx_seq_one_letter_code
_entity_poly.pdbx_strand_id
1 'polypeptide(L)'
;MPGLLKIIGIAGMVFFLSACGIKGGGHSPLRFKQITPAMEMEMEALIQSGCDKEYEYFDRDIAMLYSLIPGGGQWYTGETRKAWIYLVSFPLIVPYIVSFQDAQNSVDYYNFRYTAHFCKTKLQASQTLQQDKNYLEKPSRKRKTARRGSGRNQF
;
A
#
# COMPACT_ATOMS: atom_id res chain seq x y z
N MET A 1 15.57 -38.05 -26.61
CA MET A 1 15.34 -36.91 -25.69
C MET A 1 13.89 -36.38 -25.66
N PRO A 2 12.87 -36.97 -26.32
CA PRO A 2 11.48 -36.47 -26.22
C PRO A 2 10.77 -36.76 -24.89
N GLY A 3 11.27 -37.74 -24.10
CA GLY A 3 10.66 -38.09 -22.83
C GLY A 3 10.85 -37.03 -21.69
N LEU A 4 12.01 -36.39 -21.67
CA LEU A 4 12.34 -35.39 -20.64
C LEU A 4 11.46 -34.13 -20.73
N LEU A 5 11.17 -33.68 -21.95
CA LEU A 5 10.27 -32.54 -22.21
C LEU A 5 8.84 -32.80 -21.74
N LYS A 6 8.34 -34.05 -21.95
CA LYS A 6 7.00 -34.45 -21.49
C LYS A 6 6.90 -34.49 -19.99
N ILE A 7 7.94 -34.97 -19.26
CA ILE A 7 7.98 -35.03 -17.82
C ILE A 7 8.00 -33.61 -17.23
N ILE A 8 8.79 -32.71 -17.79
CA ILE A 8 8.85 -31.30 -17.34
C ILE A 8 7.51 -30.61 -17.56
N GLY A 9 6.84 -30.86 -18.71
CA GLY A 9 5.52 -30.29 -19.00
C GLY A 9 4.44 -30.78 -18.02
N ILE A 10 4.42 -32.06 -17.67
CA ILE A 10 3.45 -32.64 -16.73
C ILE A 10 3.72 -32.14 -15.30
N ALA A 11 4.97 -32.10 -14.86
CA ALA A 11 5.34 -31.58 -13.55
C ALA A 11 4.98 -30.11 -13.40
N GLY A 12 5.19 -29.29 -14.45
CA GLY A 12 4.76 -27.88 -14.47
C GLY A 12 3.24 -27.72 -14.36
N MET A 13 2.49 -28.54 -15.10
CA MET A 13 1.02 -28.51 -15.08
C MET A 13 0.44 -28.92 -13.70
N VAL A 14 1.02 -29.91 -13.06
CA VAL A 14 0.62 -30.34 -11.69
C VAL A 14 0.93 -29.26 -10.66
N PHE A 15 2.04 -28.55 -10.81
CA PHE A 15 2.40 -27.45 -9.91
C PHE A 15 1.42 -26.28 -10.03
N PHE A 16 0.97 -25.95 -11.26
CA PHE A 16 -0.04 -24.90 -11.48
C PHE A 16 -1.42 -25.26 -10.94
N LEU A 17 -1.86 -26.50 -11.07
CA LEU A 17 -3.15 -26.94 -10.55
C LEU A 17 -3.18 -26.97 -9.01
N SER A 18 -2.06 -27.27 -8.37
CA SER A 18 -1.93 -27.23 -6.91
C SER A 18 -1.94 -25.80 -6.35
N ALA A 19 -1.47 -24.82 -7.11
CA ALA A 19 -1.46 -23.41 -6.68
C ALA A 19 -2.86 -22.77 -6.70
N CYS A 20 -3.80 -23.28 -7.51
CA CYS A 20 -5.18 -22.76 -7.59
C CYS A 20 -6.12 -23.30 -6.51
N GLY A 21 -5.75 -24.34 -5.75
CA GLY A 21 -6.67 -25.11 -4.90
C GLY A 21 -6.57 -24.87 -3.39
N ILE A 22 -5.62 -24.11 -2.88
CA ILE A 22 -5.43 -23.98 -1.43
C ILE A 22 -6.24 -22.81 -0.90
N LYS A 23 -7.51 -23.04 -0.60
CA LYS A 23 -8.30 -22.27 0.38
C LYS A 23 -7.78 -22.54 1.80
N GLY A 24 -6.57 -22.18 2.08
CA GLY A 24 -5.99 -22.21 3.41
C GLY A 24 -5.51 -20.81 3.75
N GLY A 25 -5.91 -20.26 4.89
CA GLY A 25 -5.56 -18.91 5.36
C GLY A 25 -4.07 -18.67 5.63
N GLY A 26 -3.19 -19.30 4.84
CA GLY A 26 -1.77 -19.03 4.78
C GLY A 26 -1.49 -17.94 3.74
N HIS A 27 -0.50 -17.11 4.01
CA HIS A 27 0.00 -16.13 3.06
C HIS A 27 0.45 -16.80 1.76
N SER A 28 -0.45 -16.86 0.77
CA SER A 28 -0.09 -17.34 -0.56
C SER A 28 1.04 -16.47 -1.12
N PRO A 29 2.20 -17.05 -1.48
CA PRO A 29 3.31 -16.28 -2.04
C PRO A 29 2.97 -15.61 -3.38
N LEU A 30 1.91 -16.06 -4.04
CA LEU A 30 1.42 -15.55 -5.33
C LEU A 30 0.18 -14.65 -5.21
N ARG A 31 -0.06 -14.05 -4.05
CA ARG A 31 -1.18 -13.12 -3.91
C ARG A 31 -0.94 -11.88 -4.75
N PHE A 32 -1.72 -11.72 -5.81
CA PHE A 32 -1.75 -10.50 -6.61
C PHE A 32 -2.22 -9.33 -5.74
N LYS A 33 -1.47 -8.23 -5.79
CA LYS A 33 -1.87 -6.99 -5.15
C LYS A 33 -2.76 -6.22 -6.10
N GLN A 34 -3.94 -5.88 -5.65
CA GLN A 34 -4.91 -5.09 -6.42
C GLN A 34 -5.50 -4.03 -5.51
N ILE A 35 -5.77 -2.88 -6.09
CA ILE A 35 -6.54 -1.84 -5.44
C ILE A 35 -7.97 -2.35 -5.33
N THR A 36 -8.52 -2.35 -4.13
CA THR A 36 -9.90 -2.78 -3.88
C THR A 36 -10.83 -1.57 -3.89
N PRO A 37 -12.13 -1.75 -4.20
CA PRO A 37 -13.09 -0.64 -4.16
C PRO A 37 -13.16 0.06 -2.80
N ALA A 38 -12.93 -0.67 -1.71
CA ALA A 38 -12.86 -0.08 -0.37
C ALA A 38 -11.65 0.87 -0.21
N MET A 39 -10.53 0.55 -0.84
CA MET A 39 -9.36 1.43 -0.85
C MET A 39 -9.62 2.69 -1.69
N GLU A 40 -10.30 2.55 -2.82
CA GLU A 40 -10.68 3.69 -3.67
C GLU A 40 -11.60 4.66 -2.91
N MET A 41 -12.63 4.16 -2.24
CA MET A 41 -13.49 4.98 -1.38
C MET A 41 -12.73 5.67 -0.25
N GLU A 42 -11.75 5.00 0.35
CA GLU A 42 -10.88 5.58 1.37
C GLU A 42 -10.06 6.75 0.79
N MET A 43 -9.53 6.59 -0.42
CA MET A 43 -8.77 7.65 -1.09
C MET A 43 -9.66 8.84 -1.45
N GLU A 44 -10.87 8.61 -1.96
CA GLU A 44 -11.83 9.68 -2.21
C GLU A 44 -12.13 10.49 -0.95
N ALA A 45 -12.35 9.83 0.18
CA ALA A 45 -12.56 10.50 1.46
C ALA A 45 -11.35 11.34 1.88
N LEU A 46 -10.13 10.85 1.63
CA LEU A 46 -8.90 11.60 1.90
C LEU A 46 -8.74 12.82 0.97
N ILE A 47 -9.08 12.68 -0.31
CA ILE A 47 -9.06 13.79 -1.27
C ILE A 47 -10.08 14.87 -0.85
N GLN A 48 -11.30 14.48 -0.48
CA GLN A 48 -12.32 15.40 0.02
C GLN A 48 -11.89 16.12 1.30
N SER A 49 -11.04 15.49 2.11
CA SER A 49 -10.49 16.09 3.34
C SER A 49 -9.28 17.00 3.11
N GLY A 50 -8.86 17.21 1.84
CA GLY A 50 -7.81 18.15 1.46
C GLY A 50 -6.47 17.51 1.10
N CYS A 51 -6.46 16.24 0.69
CA CYS A 51 -5.27 15.58 0.15
C CYS A 51 -5.17 15.83 -1.36
N ASP A 52 -4.31 16.74 -1.79
CA ASP A 52 -4.27 17.25 -3.17
C ASP A 52 -3.31 16.51 -4.11
N LYS A 53 -2.53 15.54 -3.62
CA LYS A 53 -1.46 14.93 -4.42
C LYS A 53 -1.42 13.41 -4.29
N GLU A 54 -1.31 12.76 -5.45
CA GLU A 54 -0.78 11.40 -5.54
C GLU A 54 0.75 11.45 -5.37
N TYR A 55 1.26 10.60 -4.48
CA TYR A 55 2.70 10.47 -4.24
C TYR A 55 3.20 9.19 -4.87
N GLU A 56 4.11 9.32 -5.83
CA GLU A 56 4.80 8.19 -6.45
C GLU A 56 5.96 7.75 -5.55
N TYR A 57 5.86 6.57 -4.97
CA TYR A 57 6.95 5.93 -4.25
C TYR A 57 7.78 5.04 -5.16
N PHE A 58 7.12 4.33 -6.08
CA PHE A 58 7.74 3.56 -7.15
C PHE A 58 7.38 4.17 -8.50
N ASP A 59 8.40 4.29 -9.36
CA ASP A 59 8.23 4.73 -10.73
C ASP A 59 7.73 3.56 -11.59
N ARG A 60 6.63 3.79 -12.32
CA ARG A 60 5.99 2.79 -13.15
C ARG A 60 6.84 2.41 -14.37
N ASP A 61 7.51 3.39 -14.98
CA ASP A 61 8.34 3.16 -16.16
C ASP A 61 9.58 2.36 -15.80
N ILE A 62 10.18 2.66 -14.65
CA ILE A 62 11.30 1.90 -14.11
C ILE A 62 10.88 0.47 -13.80
N ALA A 63 9.72 0.26 -13.19
CA ALA A 63 9.20 -1.09 -12.92
C ALA A 63 8.97 -1.88 -14.20
N MET A 64 8.46 -1.23 -15.27
CA MET A 64 8.31 -1.85 -16.59
C MET A 64 9.65 -2.26 -17.18
N LEU A 65 10.67 -1.41 -17.09
CA LEU A 65 12.01 -1.70 -17.57
C LEU A 65 12.62 -2.92 -16.85
N TYR A 66 12.50 -2.98 -15.54
CA TYR A 66 12.94 -4.14 -14.76
C TYR A 66 12.16 -5.40 -15.10
N SER A 67 10.91 -5.30 -15.51
CA SER A 67 10.05 -6.43 -15.88
C SER A 67 10.44 -7.10 -17.20
N LEU A 68 11.36 -6.50 -17.98
CA LEU A 68 11.99 -7.19 -19.12
C LEU A 68 12.76 -8.44 -18.69
N ILE A 69 13.23 -8.47 -17.44
CA ILE A 69 13.77 -9.66 -16.80
C ILE A 69 12.62 -10.30 -15.99
N PRO A 70 12.35 -11.60 -16.19
CA PRO A 70 11.28 -12.27 -15.43
C PRO A 70 11.46 -12.12 -13.93
N GLY A 71 10.46 -11.56 -13.27
CA GLY A 71 10.54 -11.26 -11.83
C GLY A 71 11.28 -9.97 -11.46
N GLY A 72 11.87 -9.24 -12.43
CA GLY A 72 12.63 -8.02 -12.16
C GLY A 72 11.76 -6.90 -11.58
N GLY A 73 10.55 -6.71 -12.08
CA GLY A 73 9.60 -5.73 -11.55
C GLY A 73 9.20 -6.02 -10.10
N GLN A 74 9.07 -7.31 -9.72
CA GLN A 74 8.82 -7.72 -8.34
C GLN A 74 10.03 -7.51 -7.45
N TRP A 75 11.25 -7.64 -7.95
CA TRP A 75 12.46 -7.23 -7.21
C TRP A 75 12.48 -5.75 -6.94
N TYR A 76 12.13 -4.94 -7.93
CA TYR A 76 12.05 -3.49 -7.78
C TYR A 76 11.04 -3.08 -6.69
N THR A 77 9.87 -3.71 -6.65
CA THR A 77 8.85 -3.47 -5.61
C THR A 77 9.12 -4.17 -4.27
N GLY A 78 10.24 -4.90 -4.13
CA GLY A 78 10.63 -5.60 -2.91
C GLY A 78 9.93 -6.94 -2.69
N GLU A 79 9.18 -7.46 -3.67
CA GLU A 79 8.48 -8.76 -3.61
C GLU A 79 9.38 -9.94 -4.01
N THR A 80 10.52 -10.08 -3.31
CA THR A 80 11.58 -11.03 -3.65
C THR A 80 11.11 -12.48 -3.82
N ARG A 81 10.13 -12.93 -3.03
CA ARG A 81 9.57 -14.29 -3.14
C ARG A 81 8.87 -14.52 -4.48
N LYS A 82 8.07 -13.55 -4.94
CA LYS A 82 7.42 -13.61 -6.24
C LYS A 82 8.45 -13.53 -7.37
N ALA A 83 9.45 -12.65 -7.22
CA ALA A 83 10.52 -12.49 -8.18
C ALA A 83 11.21 -13.83 -8.49
N TRP A 84 11.58 -14.60 -7.46
CA TRP A 84 12.18 -15.93 -7.62
C TRP A 84 11.25 -16.93 -8.31
N ILE A 85 9.95 -16.93 -7.98
CA ILE A 85 8.98 -17.81 -8.60
C ILE A 85 8.88 -17.51 -10.12
N TYR A 86 8.78 -16.24 -10.48
CA TYR A 86 8.73 -15.84 -11.90
C TYR A 86 10.04 -16.14 -12.63
N LEU A 87 11.19 -15.95 -11.99
CA LEU A 87 12.49 -16.27 -12.57
C LEU A 87 12.63 -17.77 -12.87
N VAL A 88 12.25 -18.63 -11.94
CA VAL A 88 12.33 -20.10 -12.12
C VAL A 88 11.30 -20.59 -13.13
N SER A 89 10.14 -19.95 -13.22
CA SER A 89 9.10 -20.30 -14.20
C SER A 89 9.31 -19.68 -15.59
N PHE A 90 10.41 -18.96 -15.81
CA PHE A 90 10.73 -18.28 -17.07
C PHE A 90 10.63 -19.14 -18.35
N PRO A 91 10.97 -20.44 -18.36
CA PRO A 91 10.79 -21.25 -19.55
C PRO A 91 9.34 -21.34 -20.05
N LEU A 92 8.39 -20.92 -19.22
CA LEU A 92 6.97 -20.89 -19.54
C LEU A 92 6.57 -19.45 -19.90
N ILE A 93 6.10 -19.22 -21.11
CA ILE A 93 5.73 -17.88 -21.63
C ILE A 93 4.60 -17.26 -20.80
N VAL A 94 3.63 -18.06 -20.36
CA VAL A 94 2.46 -17.55 -19.61
C VAL A 94 2.85 -16.88 -18.28
N PRO A 95 3.67 -17.47 -17.39
CA PRO A 95 4.13 -16.80 -16.18
C PRO A 95 4.89 -15.50 -16.45
N TYR A 96 5.61 -15.42 -17.56
CA TYR A 96 6.32 -14.20 -17.92
C TYR A 96 5.36 -13.04 -18.19
N ILE A 97 4.30 -13.25 -18.99
CA ILE A 97 3.27 -12.24 -19.26
C ILE A 97 2.57 -11.82 -17.98
N VAL A 98 2.21 -12.79 -17.12
CA VAL A 98 1.57 -12.53 -15.82
C VAL A 98 2.49 -11.73 -14.89
N SER A 99 3.79 -12.02 -14.89
CA SER A 99 4.80 -11.28 -14.12
C SER A 99 4.80 -9.79 -14.45
N PHE A 100 4.66 -9.45 -15.74
CA PHE A 100 4.65 -8.07 -16.19
C PHE A 100 3.44 -7.28 -15.66
N GLN A 101 2.25 -7.87 -15.74
CA GLN A 101 1.03 -7.25 -15.20
C GLN A 101 1.04 -7.18 -13.67
N ASP A 102 1.54 -8.23 -12.99
CA ASP A 102 1.63 -8.25 -11.53
C ASP A 102 2.61 -7.18 -11.01
N ALA A 103 3.70 -6.90 -11.73
CA ALA A 103 4.63 -5.84 -11.37
C ALA A 103 3.97 -4.45 -11.42
N GLN A 104 3.21 -4.15 -12.48
CA GLN A 104 2.48 -2.89 -12.59
C GLN A 104 1.43 -2.74 -11.49
N ASN A 105 0.62 -3.76 -11.26
CA ASN A 105 -0.38 -3.77 -10.19
C ASN A 105 0.26 -3.59 -8.80
N SER A 106 1.45 -4.14 -8.59
CA SER A 106 2.21 -3.97 -7.36
C SER A 106 2.67 -2.52 -7.17
N VAL A 107 3.17 -1.87 -8.23
CA VAL A 107 3.54 -0.44 -8.19
C VAL A 107 2.34 0.42 -7.83
N ASP A 108 1.23 0.26 -8.54
CA ASP A 108 0.01 1.03 -8.31
C ASP A 108 -0.52 0.83 -6.88
N TYR A 109 -0.50 -0.40 -6.37
CA TYR A 109 -0.91 -0.72 -5.01
C TYR A 109 0.00 -0.07 -3.95
N TYR A 110 1.32 -0.09 -4.14
CA TYR A 110 2.25 0.52 -3.17
C TYR A 110 2.18 2.04 -3.21
N ASN A 111 2.10 2.65 -4.39
CA ASN A 111 1.94 4.09 -4.56
C ASN A 111 0.64 4.56 -3.89
N PHE A 112 -0.46 3.83 -4.10
CA PHE A 112 -1.73 4.09 -3.45
C PHE A 112 -1.62 4.05 -1.91
N ARG A 113 -1.03 2.99 -1.37
CA ARG A 113 -0.84 2.86 0.09
C ARG A 113 0.06 3.95 0.66
N TYR A 114 1.11 4.30 -0.05
CA TYR A 114 2.01 5.36 0.35
C TYR A 114 1.28 6.71 0.41
N THR A 115 0.53 7.05 -0.64
CA THR A 115 -0.31 8.25 -0.69
C THR A 115 -1.30 8.29 0.46
N ALA A 116 -2.06 7.22 0.69
CA ALA A 116 -3.03 7.14 1.77
C ALA A 116 -2.39 7.35 3.15
N HIS A 117 -1.24 6.71 3.40
CA HIS A 117 -0.51 6.87 4.66
C HIS A 117 -0.02 8.31 4.85
N PHE A 118 0.55 8.92 3.82
CA PHE A 118 1.06 10.28 3.87
C PHE A 118 -0.05 11.30 4.11
N CYS A 119 -1.18 11.15 3.42
CA CYS A 119 -2.35 12.01 3.60
C CYS A 119 -2.92 11.91 5.02
N LYS A 120 -3.08 10.71 5.55
CA LYS A 120 -3.53 10.52 6.94
C LYS A 120 -2.60 11.20 7.94
N THR A 121 -1.31 11.04 7.77
CA THR A 121 -0.31 11.66 8.67
C THR A 121 -0.38 13.18 8.61
N LYS A 122 -0.51 13.78 7.42
CA LYS A 122 -0.69 15.23 7.28
C LYS A 122 -1.96 15.74 7.93
N LEU A 123 -3.08 15.07 7.73
CA LEU A 123 -4.36 15.46 8.31
C LEU A 123 -4.32 15.38 9.84
N GLN A 124 -3.73 14.32 10.41
CA GLN A 124 -3.55 14.18 11.85
C GLN A 124 -2.67 15.30 12.43
N ALA A 125 -1.57 15.62 11.77
CA ALA A 125 -0.69 16.70 12.21
C ALA A 125 -1.40 18.07 12.20
N SER A 126 -2.21 18.35 11.19
CA SER A 126 -2.99 19.60 11.12
C SER A 126 -4.06 19.68 12.21
N GLN A 127 -4.73 18.58 12.55
CA GLN A 127 -5.71 18.51 13.61
C GLN A 127 -5.09 18.72 15.01
N THR A 128 -3.93 18.14 15.26
CA THR A 128 -3.20 18.33 16.52
C THR A 128 -2.78 19.79 16.70
N LEU A 129 -2.27 20.43 15.67
CA LEU A 129 -1.89 21.84 15.72
C LEU A 129 -3.10 22.76 15.96
N GLN A 130 -4.27 22.45 15.40
CA GLN A 130 -5.49 23.21 15.65
C GLN A 130 -6.00 23.00 17.08
N GLN A 131 -5.90 21.80 17.62
CA GLN A 131 -6.29 21.48 18.98
C GLN A 131 -5.41 22.22 20.01
N ASP A 132 -4.10 22.28 19.78
CA ASP A 132 -3.16 23.02 20.62
C ASP A 132 -3.43 24.53 20.59
N LYS A 133 -3.73 25.13 19.44
CA LYS A 133 -4.14 26.52 19.32
C LYS A 133 -5.41 26.81 20.13
N ASN A 134 -6.42 25.98 20.02
CA ASN A 134 -7.66 26.11 20.77
C ASN A 134 -7.45 25.96 22.28
N TYR A 135 -6.47 25.15 22.69
CA TYR A 135 -6.12 24.98 24.11
C TYR A 135 -5.41 26.21 24.67
N LEU A 136 -4.53 26.84 23.89
CA LEU A 136 -3.83 28.07 24.28
C LEU A 136 -4.75 29.29 24.32
N GLU A 137 -5.80 29.34 23.52
CA GLU A 137 -6.78 30.43 23.49
C GLU A 137 -7.78 30.40 24.67
N LYS A 138 -7.99 29.23 25.26
CA LYS A 138 -8.94 29.03 26.36
C LYS A 138 -8.56 29.59 27.78
N PRO A 139 -7.29 29.83 28.15
CA PRO A 139 -6.97 30.15 29.55
C PRO A 139 -7.26 31.58 29.99
N SER A 140 -7.52 32.52 29.08
CA SER A 140 -7.67 33.94 29.49
C SER A 140 -9.04 34.26 30.11
N ARG A 141 -10.05 33.47 29.85
CA ARG A 141 -11.42 33.75 30.31
C ARG A 141 -11.67 33.37 31.77
N LYS A 142 -10.99 32.36 32.33
CA LYS A 142 -11.20 31.94 33.74
C LYS A 142 -10.43 32.77 34.74
N ARG A 143 -9.36 33.49 34.37
CA ARG A 143 -8.61 34.33 35.31
C ARG A 143 -9.30 35.66 35.65
N LYS A 144 -10.17 36.18 34.77
CA LYS A 144 -10.86 37.47 35.01
C LYS A 144 -12.04 37.38 35.95
N THR A 145 -12.68 36.23 36.10
CA THR A 145 -13.80 36.03 37.02
C THR A 145 -13.39 35.76 38.45
N ALA A 146 -12.23 35.13 38.68
CA ALA A 146 -11.73 34.84 40.06
C ALA A 146 -11.22 36.09 40.77
N ARG A 147 -10.83 37.15 40.07
CA ARG A 147 -10.31 38.40 40.68
C ARG A 147 -11.42 39.38 41.10
N ARG A 148 -12.66 39.16 40.73
CA ARG A 148 -13.79 40.05 41.02
C ARG A 148 -14.59 39.63 42.25
N GLY A 149 -14.30 38.48 42.87
CA GLY A 149 -15.04 37.91 44.00
C GLY A 149 -14.42 38.14 45.39
N SER A 150 -13.19 38.70 45.49
CA SER A 150 -12.47 38.82 46.77
C SER A 150 -12.51 40.21 47.42
N GLY A 151 -13.45 41.06 47.02
CA GLY A 151 -13.48 42.45 47.52
C GLY A 151 -14.81 42.87 48.14
N ARG A 152 -15.42 42.05 49.01
CA ARG A 152 -16.55 42.58 49.81
C ARG A 152 -16.86 41.60 50.93
N ASN A 153 -16.20 41.76 52.09
CA ASN A 153 -16.69 41.50 53.42
C ASN A 153 -15.64 41.94 54.46
N GLN A 154 -15.64 43.23 54.75
CA GLN A 154 -15.20 43.79 56.02
C GLN A 154 -16.16 44.93 56.30
N PHE A 155 -17.15 44.65 57.08
CA PHE A 155 -17.72 45.54 58.17
C PHE A 155 -18.66 44.67 59.01
#